data_14757270efeedd31e847cf9f44e20595
#
_entry.id   14757270efeedd31e847cf9f44e20595
#
_cell.length_a   1.000
_cell.length_b   1.000
_cell.length_c   1.000
_cell.angle_alpha   90.00
_cell.angle_beta   90.00
_cell.angle_gamma   90.00
#
_symmetry.space_group_name_H-M   'P 1'
#
loop_
_entity.id
_entity.type
_entity.pdbx_description
1 polymer ?
#
loop_
_entity_poly.entity_id
_entity_poly.type
_entity_poly.pdbx_seq_one_letter_code
_entity_poly.pdbx_strand_id
1 'polypeptide(L)'
;MKTAHNAPRRAFLARTALGAACAMTVPGLALAAGDTKDKAATPGNPLDALTALETRRSVRAYTHEPVSDKDLDTVLAAAQLAPSAANEQPWDFVVIRDPKTLAKVGDINPYAAFAAKAPAAILVCLDTEKEDIPGMGILDVAMSAENLLLAAHGIGLGAVFTGVYPMVDRMEGFSKLLDMPENIIPVGLVVLGHPAIPGLRTAEDRVKPENVHWENWAGKRK
;
A
#
# COMPACT_ATOMS: atom_id res chain seq x y z
N MET A 1 6.82 38.96 18.63
CA MET A 1 7.34 38.27 19.84
C MET A 1 7.16 36.80 19.61
N LYS A 2 8.28 36.07 19.42
CA LYS A 2 8.32 34.61 19.16
C LYS A 2 8.33 33.91 20.49
N THR A 3 7.42 32.96 20.73
CA THR A 3 7.57 31.98 21.80
C THR A 3 7.60 30.58 21.19
N ALA A 4 8.80 30.01 21.24
CA ALA A 4 9.08 28.63 20.86
C ALA A 4 8.49 27.69 21.92
N HIS A 5 7.71 26.69 21.50
CA HIS A 5 7.33 25.55 22.34
C HIS A 5 8.34 24.43 22.12
N ASN A 6 9.30 24.35 23.06
CA ASN A 6 10.17 23.20 23.23
C ASN A 6 9.49 22.24 24.21
N ALA A 7 8.89 21.16 23.71
CA ALA A 7 8.43 20.06 24.55
C ALA A 7 9.54 18.98 24.61
N PRO A 8 9.86 18.41 25.77
CA PRO A 8 11.04 17.58 25.94
C PRO A 8 10.82 16.15 25.43
N ARG A 9 11.66 15.76 24.50
CA ARG A 9 11.80 14.39 23.92
C ARG A 9 12.23 13.28 24.91
N ARG A 10 12.15 13.49 26.24
CA ARG A 10 12.77 12.60 27.23
C ARG A 10 11.82 11.73 28.07
N ALA A 11 10.53 11.74 27.85
CA ALA A 11 9.57 11.00 28.70
C ALA A 11 9.12 9.63 28.15
N PHE A 12 9.55 9.20 26.96
CA PHE A 12 9.04 7.96 26.34
C PHE A 12 9.93 6.72 26.52
N LEU A 13 11.09 6.82 27.17
CA LEU A 13 12.07 5.72 27.27
C LEU A 13 12.23 5.05 28.63
N ALA A 14 11.30 5.21 29.55
CA ALA A 14 11.44 4.63 30.89
C ALA A 14 10.25 3.74 31.29
N ARG A 15 10.04 2.62 30.59
CA ARG A 15 9.36 1.43 31.12
C ARG A 15 9.38 0.31 30.07
N THR A 16 10.38 -0.57 30.19
CA THR A 16 10.28 -2.05 30.08
C THR A 16 11.69 -2.61 29.95
N ALA A 17 12.29 -2.90 31.07
CA ALA A 17 13.39 -3.84 31.13
C ALA A 17 12.89 -5.02 31.96
N LEU A 18 12.55 -6.11 31.28
CA LEU A 18 12.73 -7.51 31.70
C LEU A 18 12.14 -8.43 30.62
N GLY A 19 12.99 -9.15 29.90
CA GLY A 19 12.56 -10.16 28.96
C GLY A 19 13.78 -10.84 28.33
N ALA A 20 14.01 -12.09 28.69
CA ALA A 20 15.14 -12.95 28.45
C ALA A 20 15.66 -12.93 27.00
N ALA A 21 16.98 -12.80 26.84
CA ALA A 21 17.74 -13.03 25.63
C ALA A 21 17.65 -14.52 25.22
N CYS A 22 16.91 -14.81 24.14
CA CYS A 22 17.03 -16.06 23.42
C CYS A 22 17.80 -15.76 22.12
N ALA A 23 19.11 -16.02 22.14
CA ALA A 23 19.94 -15.91 20.94
C ALA A 23 19.61 -17.06 19.98
N MET A 24 18.78 -16.78 18.97
CA MET A 24 18.66 -17.65 17.80
C MET A 24 19.60 -17.12 16.71
N THR A 25 20.67 -17.87 16.45
CA THR A 25 21.53 -17.70 15.30
C THR A 25 20.73 -18.09 14.04
N VAL A 26 20.35 -17.11 13.23
CA VAL A 26 19.78 -17.35 11.90
C VAL A 26 20.92 -17.57 10.91
N PRO A 27 21.03 -18.73 10.25
CA PRO A 27 21.99 -18.89 9.17
C PRO A 27 21.67 -17.91 8.04
N GLY A 28 22.70 -17.29 7.48
CA GLY A 28 22.58 -16.33 6.40
C GLY A 28 21.74 -16.87 5.24
N LEU A 29 20.62 -16.22 4.95
CA LEU A 29 19.80 -16.48 3.77
C LEU A 29 20.54 -15.92 2.56
N ALA A 30 21.31 -16.78 1.89
CA ALA A 30 21.76 -16.51 0.53
C ALA A 30 20.51 -16.57 -0.36
N LEU A 31 20.06 -15.44 -0.86
CA LEU A 31 19.07 -15.38 -1.94
C LEU A 31 19.69 -16.06 -3.16
N ALA A 32 19.32 -17.32 -3.38
CA ALA A 32 19.58 -17.99 -4.64
C ALA A 32 18.75 -17.26 -5.70
N ALA A 33 19.42 -16.60 -6.64
CA ALA A 33 18.81 -16.10 -7.86
C ALA A 33 18.31 -17.31 -8.68
N GLY A 34 17.13 -17.80 -8.34
CA GLY A 34 16.41 -18.80 -9.11
C GLY A 34 15.80 -18.12 -10.34
N ASP A 35 15.87 -18.79 -11.47
CA ASP A 35 15.28 -18.38 -12.75
C ASP A 35 13.80 -18.04 -12.58
N THR A 36 13.48 -16.74 -12.45
CA THR A 36 12.10 -16.21 -12.26
C THR A 36 11.36 -16.03 -13.60
N LYS A 37 11.96 -16.44 -14.71
CA LYS A 37 11.47 -16.13 -16.06
C LYS A 37 10.16 -16.82 -16.45
N ASP A 38 9.73 -17.87 -15.76
CA ASP A 38 8.60 -18.72 -16.19
C ASP A 38 7.38 -18.75 -15.25
N LYS A 39 7.33 -17.91 -14.21
CA LYS A 39 6.21 -17.93 -13.26
C LYS A 39 5.36 -16.67 -13.36
N ALA A 40 4.59 -16.52 -14.44
CA ALA A 40 3.50 -15.55 -14.46
C ALA A 40 2.39 -16.01 -13.50
N ALA A 41 1.81 -15.09 -12.72
CA ALA A 41 0.61 -15.39 -11.95
C ALA A 41 -0.52 -15.76 -12.92
N THR A 42 -1.17 -16.87 -12.63
CA THR A 42 -2.37 -17.31 -13.37
C THR A 42 -3.50 -17.55 -12.38
N PRO A 43 -4.76 -17.43 -12.80
CA PRO A 43 -5.89 -17.77 -11.94
C PRO A 43 -5.72 -19.18 -11.35
N GLY A 44 -5.67 -19.29 -10.01
CA GLY A 44 -5.44 -20.53 -9.30
C GLY A 44 -3.97 -20.91 -9.01
N ASN A 45 -2.98 -20.10 -9.48
CA ASN A 45 -1.57 -20.27 -9.14
C ASN A 45 -0.92 -18.91 -8.81
N PRO A 46 -1.12 -18.38 -7.58
CA PRO A 46 -0.59 -17.09 -7.18
C PRO A 46 0.95 -17.11 -7.10
N LEU A 47 1.57 -15.94 -7.25
CA LEU A 47 3.00 -15.76 -7.04
C LEU A 47 3.33 -15.93 -5.54
N ASP A 48 4.52 -16.46 -5.25
CA ASP A 48 5.07 -16.37 -3.90
C ASP A 48 5.38 -14.91 -3.53
N ALA A 49 5.48 -14.63 -2.22
CA ALA A 49 5.61 -13.28 -1.71
C ALA A 49 6.87 -12.55 -2.22
N LEU A 50 8.01 -13.22 -2.31
CA LEU A 50 9.27 -12.60 -2.76
C LEU A 50 9.19 -12.28 -4.25
N THR A 51 8.70 -13.20 -5.07
CA THR A 51 8.47 -12.96 -6.50
C THR A 51 7.48 -11.81 -6.71
N ALA A 52 6.41 -11.71 -5.90
CA ALA A 52 5.48 -10.60 -5.99
C ALA A 52 6.13 -9.26 -5.67
N LEU A 53 6.96 -9.18 -4.63
CA LEU A 53 7.72 -7.98 -4.25
C LEU A 53 8.69 -7.54 -5.35
N GLU A 54 9.45 -8.49 -5.92
CA GLU A 54 10.45 -8.22 -6.96
C GLU A 54 9.84 -7.76 -8.28
N THR A 55 8.66 -8.28 -8.61
CA THR A 55 8.07 -8.11 -9.94
C THR A 55 6.88 -7.15 -9.99
N ARG A 56 6.29 -6.78 -8.84
CA ARG A 56 5.19 -5.81 -8.82
C ARG A 56 5.59 -4.48 -9.46
N ARG A 57 4.71 -3.95 -10.29
CA ARG A 57 4.86 -2.64 -10.95
C ARG A 57 3.54 -1.86 -10.90
N SER A 58 3.64 -0.55 -11.04
CA SER A 58 2.48 0.31 -11.24
C SER A 58 1.91 0.13 -12.64
N VAL A 59 0.75 -0.50 -12.74
CA VAL A 59 0.02 -0.72 -14.00
C VAL A 59 -1.05 0.35 -14.15
N ARG A 60 -1.10 1.00 -15.33
CA ARG A 60 -2.02 2.11 -15.64
C ARG A 60 -2.81 1.89 -16.95
N ALA A 61 -2.67 0.70 -17.55
CA ALA A 61 -3.42 0.30 -18.74
C ALA A 61 -3.99 -1.09 -18.50
N TYR A 62 -5.29 -1.20 -18.68
CA TYR A 62 -6.07 -2.39 -18.37
C TYR A 62 -6.86 -2.86 -19.57
N THR A 63 -7.25 -4.12 -19.60
CA THR A 63 -8.26 -4.65 -20.51
C THR A 63 -9.65 -4.20 -20.03
N HIS A 64 -10.68 -4.47 -20.83
CA HIS A 64 -12.07 -4.22 -20.43
C HIS A 64 -12.68 -5.37 -19.60
N GLU A 65 -11.90 -6.41 -19.34
CA GLU A 65 -12.34 -7.54 -18.55
C GLU A 65 -12.64 -7.08 -17.10
N PRO A 66 -13.84 -7.39 -16.57
CA PRO A 66 -14.21 -6.99 -15.23
C PRO A 66 -13.36 -7.76 -14.19
N VAL A 67 -13.02 -7.10 -13.08
CA VAL A 67 -12.45 -7.78 -11.91
C VAL A 67 -13.56 -8.54 -11.21
N SER A 68 -13.35 -9.83 -10.95
CA SER A 68 -14.34 -10.68 -10.28
C SER A 68 -14.53 -10.28 -8.81
N ASP A 69 -15.72 -10.54 -8.25
CA ASP A 69 -15.97 -10.33 -6.82
C ASP A 69 -14.99 -11.13 -5.95
N LYS A 70 -14.68 -12.37 -6.36
CA LYS A 70 -13.69 -13.22 -5.68
C LYS A 70 -12.29 -12.57 -5.64
N ASP A 71 -11.86 -11.95 -6.73
CA ASP A 71 -10.55 -11.28 -6.77
C ASP A 71 -10.57 -10.01 -5.91
N LEU A 72 -11.67 -9.25 -5.93
CA LEU A 72 -11.86 -8.10 -5.04
C LEU A 72 -11.84 -8.52 -3.57
N ASP A 73 -12.56 -9.58 -3.20
CA ASP A 73 -12.56 -10.12 -1.84
C ASP A 73 -11.14 -10.55 -1.42
N THR A 74 -10.39 -11.17 -2.33
CA THR A 74 -9.01 -11.60 -2.06
C THR A 74 -8.10 -10.42 -1.76
N VAL A 75 -8.13 -9.36 -2.57
CA VAL A 75 -7.25 -8.20 -2.37
C VAL A 75 -7.68 -7.37 -1.17
N LEU A 76 -8.98 -7.27 -0.87
CA LEU A 76 -9.49 -6.58 0.30
C LEU A 76 -9.16 -7.34 1.59
N ALA A 77 -9.25 -8.68 1.58
CA ALA A 77 -8.82 -9.49 2.70
C ALA A 77 -7.32 -9.31 3.00
N ALA A 78 -6.48 -9.32 1.97
CA ALA A 78 -5.04 -9.08 2.13
C ALA A 78 -4.75 -7.68 2.71
N ALA A 79 -5.47 -6.66 2.26
CA ALA A 79 -5.35 -5.30 2.78
C ALA A 79 -5.63 -5.25 4.29
N GLN A 80 -6.69 -5.94 4.74
CA GLN A 80 -7.10 -5.99 6.15
C GLN A 80 -6.16 -6.80 7.04
N LEU A 81 -5.27 -7.62 6.47
CA LEU A 81 -4.24 -8.38 7.21
C LEU A 81 -2.96 -7.59 7.45
N ALA A 82 -2.91 -6.31 7.11
CA ALA A 82 -1.77 -5.46 7.41
C ALA A 82 -1.59 -5.29 8.93
N PRO A 83 -0.37 -5.10 9.44
CA PRO A 83 -0.16 -4.69 10.81
C PRO A 83 -0.60 -3.23 11.01
N SER A 84 -1.03 -2.90 12.22
CA SER A 84 -1.35 -1.52 12.61
C SER A 84 -0.85 -1.21 14.02
N ALA A 85 -0.68 0.06 14.35
CA ALA A 85 -0.33 0.51 15.68
C ALA A 85 -1.39 0.00 16.68
N ALA A 86 -0.96 -0.57 17.79
CA ALA A 86 -1.83 -1.18 18.81
C ALA A 86 -2.92 -2.13 18.27
N ASN A 87 -2.80 -2.59 17.02
CA ASN A 87 -3.81 -3.37 16.29
C ASN A 87 -5.15 -2.62 16.11
N GLU A 88 -5.09 -1.31 15.93
CA GLU A 88 -6.26 -0.42 15.79
C GLU A 88 -7.05 -0.67 14.50
N GLN A 89 -6.37 -1.10 13.43
CA GLN A 89 -6.96 -1.42 12.12
C GLN A 89 -7.83 -0.26 11.57
N PRO A 90 -7.27 0.96 11.47
CA PRO A 90 -8.04 2.19 11.23
C PRO A 90 -8.39 2.40 9.75
N TRP A 91 -8.37 1.38 8.95
CA TRP A 91 -8.66 1.45 7.52
C TRP A 91 -10.10 1.15 7.20
N ASP A 92 -10.62 1.87 6.20
CA ASP A 92 -11.85 1.58 5.49
C ASP A 92 -11.61 1.61 3.98
N PHE A 93 -12.48 0.95 3.21
CA PHE A 93 -12.32 0.81 1.77
C PHE A 93 -13.62 1.13 1.04
N VAL A 94 -13.54 1.94 -0.03
CA VAL A 94 -14.66 2.14 -0.94
C VAL A 94 -14.32 1.53 -2.29
N VAL A 95 -15.03 0.47 -2.68
CA VAL A 95 -14.87 -0.17 -3.99
C VAL A 95 -15.71 0.57 -5.03
N ILE A 96 -15.07 1.02 -6.10
CA ILE A 96 -15.68 1.80 -7.19
C ILE A 96 -15.63 0.96 -8.47
N ARG A 97 -16.80 0.58 -8.99
CA ARG A 97 -16.96 -0.18 -10.24
C ARG A 97 -17.87 0.55 -11.24
N ASP A 98 -18.59 1.58 -10.77
CA ASP A 98 -19.45 2.35 -11.65
C ASP A 98 -18.62 3.20 -12.63
N PRO A 99 -18.74 3.00 -13.94
CA PRO A 99 -17.96 3.74 -14.94
C PRO A 99 -18.18 5.26 -14.88
N LYS A 100 -19.37 5.72 -14.44
CA LYS A 100 -19.65 7.15 -14.32
C LYS A 100 -18.88 7.77 -13.15
N THR A 101 -18.71 7.04 -12.08
CA THR A 101 -17.91 7.45 -10.91
C THR A 101 -16.42 7.41 -11.25
N LEU A 102 -15.96 6.33 -11.89
CA LEU A 102 -14.57 6.20 -12.36
C LEU A 102 -14.17 7.32 -13.33
N ALA A 103 -15.08 7.74 -14.21
CA ALA A 103 -14.83 8.84 -15.15
C ALA A 103 -14.57 10.19 -14.47
N LYS A 104 -15.13 10.43 -13.28
CA LYS A 104 -14.94 11.68 -12.52
C LYS A 104 -13.63 11.72 -11.74
N VAL A 105 -12.94 10.58 -11.57
CA VAL A 105 -11.68 10.50 -10.82
C VAL A 105 -10.62 11.44 -11.38
N GLY A 106 -10.55 11.55 -12.73
CA GLY A 106 -9.59 12.41 -13.41
C GLY A 106 -9.75 13.90 -13.13
N ASP A 107 -10.96 14.35 -12.84
CA ASP A 107 -11.26 15.73 -12.49
C ASP A 107 -10.75 16.09 -11.09
N ILE A 108 -10.73 15.11 -10.18
CA ILE A 108 -10.24 15.24 -8.80
C ILE A 108 -8.72 15.04 -8.74
N ASN A 109 -8.23 14.00 -9.40
CA ASN A 109 -6.82 13.65 -9.42
C ASN A 109 -6.35 13.42 -10.87
N PRO A 110 -5.76 14.43 -11.53
CA PRO A 110 -5.29 14.31 -12.91
C PRO A 110 -4.28 13.17 -13.15
N TYR A 111 -3.52 12.79 -12.11
CA TYR A 111 -2.59 11.65 -12.15
C TYR A 111 -3.29 10.29 -12.15
N ALA A 112 -4.58 10.26 -11.91
CA ALA A 112 -5.43 9.06 -11.95
C ALA A 112 -6.47 9.09 -13.06
N ALA A 113 -6.37 9.97 -14.06
CA ALA A 113 -7.32 10.09 -15.18
C ALA A 113 -7.52 8.78 -15.94
N PHE A 114 -6.54 7.87 -15.96
CA PHE A 114 -6.65 6.53 -16.55
C PHE A 114 -7.68 5.63 -15.82
N ALA A 115 -8.12 5.97 -14.61
CA ALA A 115 -9.18 5.25 -13.89
C ALA A 115 -10.49 5.20 -14.68
N ALA A 116 -10.77 6.21 -15.52
CA ALA A 116 -11.93 6.21 -16.42
C ALA A 116 -11.99 5.00 -17.38
N LYS A 117 -10.86 4.31 -17.61
CA LYS A 117 -10.75 3.13 -18.48
C LYS A 117 -10.47 1.85 -17.71
N ALA A 118 -10.44 1.90 -16.38
CA ALA A 118 -10.21 0.75 -15.53
C ALA A 118 -11.53 0.06 -15.17
N PRO A 119 -11.53 -1.27 -14.96
CA PRO A 119 -12.72 -2.00 -14.52
C PRO A 119 -13.08 -1.75 -13.05
N ALA A 120 -12.11 -1.34 -12.21
CA ALA A 120 -12.34 -1.06 -10.80
C ALA A 120 -11.28 -0.13 -10.19
N ALA A 121 -11.66 0.51 -9.09
CA ALA A 121 -10.74 1.19 -8.18
C ALA A 121 -11.18 0.96 -6.74
N ILE A 122 -10.23 1.05 -5.80
CA ILE A 122 -10.48 0.96 -4.35
C ILE A 122 -9.88 2.20 -3.71
N LEU A 123 -10.71 3.03 -3.12
CA LEU A 123 -10.26 4.14 -2.28
C LEU A 123 -9.95 3.59 -0.90
N VAL A 124 -8.69 3.75 -0.48
CA VAL A 124 -8.22 3.34 0.85
C VAL A 124 -8.28 4.55 1.76
N CYS A 125 -8.96 4.42 2.88
CA CYS A 125 -9.31 5.51 3.78
C CYS A 125 -8.80 5.24 5.19
N LEU A 126 -8.57 6.32 5.93
CA LEU A 126 -8.37 6.31 7.38
C LEU A 126 -9.69 6.69 8.07
N ASP A 127 -10.13 5.87 9.00
CA ASP A 127 -11.16 6.22 9.99
C ASP A 127 -10.48 6.79 11.23
N THR A 128 -10.65 8.10 11.44
CA THR A 128 -10.02 8.79 12.56
C THR A 128 -10.64 8.44 13.92
N GLU A 129 -11.82 7.84 13.96
CA GLU A 129 -12.44 7.35 15.19
C GLU A 129 -11.83 6.02 15.68
N LYS A 130 -11.12 5.32 14.79
CA LYS A 130 -10.35 4.10 15.12
C LYS A 130 -8.89 4.37 15.43
N GLU A 131 -8.41 5.62 15.27
CA GLU A 131 -7.02 6.01 15.49
C GLU A 131 -6.84 6.51 16.93
N ASP A 132 -6.37 5.67 17.85
CA ASP A 132 -6.06 6.06 19.24
C ASP A 132 -4.70 6.76 19.35
N ILE A 133 -3.76 6.48 18.42
CA ILE A 133 -2.42 7.07 18.40
C ILE A 133 -2.30 8.06 17.22
N PRO A 134 -2.50 9.37 17.45
CA PRO A 134 -2.56 10.36 16.39
C PRO A 134 -1.34 10.34 15.44
N GLY A 135 -1.59 10.26 14.15
CA GLY A 135 -0.58 10.24 13.08
C GLY A 135 -0.03 8.86 12.73
N MET A 136 -0.43 7.79 13.44
CA MET A 136 -0.08 6.42 13.08
C MET A 136 -1.01 5.86 12.00
N GLY A 137 -2.26 6.25 11.97
CA GLY A 137 -3.26 5.71 11.06
C GLY A 137 -2.92 5.86 9.58
N ILE A 138 -2.26 6.95 9.19
CA ILE A 138 -1.77 7.13 7.80
C ILE A 138 -0.71 6.07 7.44
N LEU A 139 0.18 5.73 8.38
CA LEU A 139 1.20 4.68 8.18
C LEU A 139 0.53 3.31 8.07
N ASP A 140 -0.44 3.04 8.93
CA ASP A 140 -1.19 1.79 8.96
C ASP A 140 -1.97 1.58 7.65
N VAL A 141 -2.68 2.63 7.18
CA VAL A 141 -3.38 2.62 5.90
C VAL A 141 -2.42 2.44 4.72
N ALA A 142 -1.21 3.00 4.78
CA ALA A 142 -0.19 2.81 3.75
C ALA A 142 0.29 1.35 3.70
N MET A 143 0.48 0.68 4.84
CA MET A 143 0.82 -0.75 4.91
C MET A 143 -0.33 -1.62 4.35
N SER A 144 -1.57 -1.28 4.68
CA SER A 144 -2.76 -1.93 4.12
C SER A 144 -2.83 -1.79 2.59
N ALA A 145 -2.56 -0.60 2.07
CA ALA A 145 -2.53 -0.34 0.63
C ALA A 145 -1.44 -1.15 -0.10
N GLU A 146 -0.24 -1.32 0.49
CA GLU A 146 0.82 -2.14 -0.12
C GLU A 146 0.43 -3.62 -0.12
N ASN A 147 -0.19 -4.15 0.95
CA ASN A 147 -0.72 -5.52 0.95
C ASN A 147 -1.73 -5.74 -0.19
N LEU A 148 -2.64 -4.76 -0.42
CA LEU A 148 -3.58 -4.78 -1.52
C LEU A 148 -2.88 -4.85 -2.88
N LEU A 149 -1.85 -4.02 -3.09
CA LEU A 149 -1.07 -3.99 -4.34
C LEU A 149 -0.33 -5.31 -4.59
N LEU A 150 0.27 -5.89 -3.55
CA LEU A 150 0.97 -7.18 -3.63
C LEU A 150 0.00 -8.32 -3.92
N ALA A 151 -1.15 -8.36 -3.23
CA ALA A 151 -2.18 -9.37 -3.47
C ALA A 151 -2.73 -9.29 -4.89
N ALA A 152 -3.06 -8.09 -5.38
CA ALA A 152 -3.52 -7.89 -6.75
C ALA A 152 -2.50 -8.44 -7.76
N HIS A 153 -1.22 -8.10 -7.60
CA HIS A 153 -0.15 -8.63 -8.46
C HIS A 153 0.00 -10.15 -8.31
N GLY A 154 -0.05 -10.66 -7.07
CA GLY A 154 0.05 -12.08 -6.76
C GLY A 154 -0.98 -12.96 -7.44
N ILE A 155 -2.18 -12.43 -7.70
CA ILE A 155 -3.26 -13.15 -8.40
C ILE A 155 -3.37 -12.79 -9.89
N GLY A 156 -2.40 -12.03 -10.44
CA GLY A 156 -2.33 -11.70 -11.86
C GLY A 156 -3.04 -10.40 -12.28
N LEU A 157 -3.56 -9.62 -11.33
CA LEU A 157 -4.08 -8.29 -11.60
C LEU A 157 -2.94 -7.26 -11.68
N GLY A 158 -3.15 -6.22 -12.47
CA GLY A 158 -2.35 -5.01 -12.45
C GLY A 158 -2.99 -3.97 -11.54
N ALA A 159 -2.18 -3.28 -10.72
CA ALA A 159 -2.67 -2.22 -9.87
C ALA A 159 -1.69 -1.06 -9.77
N VAL A 160 -2.19 0.11 -9.36
CA VAL A 160 -1.37 1.28 -9.03
C VAL A 160 -2.02 2.09 -7.93
N PHE A 161 -1.22 2.52 -6.96
CA PHE A 161 -1.61 3.49 -5.95
C PHE A 161 -1.41 4.91 -6.47
N THR A 162 -2.43 5.77 -6.32
CA THR A 162 -2.34 7.21 -6.57
C THR A 162 -2.68 7.98 -5.31
N GLY A 163 -1.76 8.85 -4.86
CA GLY A 163 -1.92 9.59 -3.60
C GLY A 163 -3.10 10.56 -3.65
N VAL A 164 -3.89 10.55 -2.59
CA VAL A 164 -4.95 11.52 -2.28
C VAL A 164 -4.48 12.42 -1.15
N TYR A 165 -4.19 11.85 0.01
CA TYR A 165 -3.58 12.54 1.14
C TYR A 165 -2.12 12.95 0.82
N PRO A 166 -1.62 14.10 1.25
CA PRO A 166 -2.27 15.15 2.06
C PRO A 166 -2.85 16.32 1.22
N MET A 167 -3.25 16.08 -0.03
CA MET A 167 -3.77 17.12 -0.95
C MET A 167 -5.23 17.41 -0.62
N VAL A 168 -5.47 18.57 0.02
CA VAL A 168 -6.80 18.98 0.50
C VAL A 168 -7.85 18.90 -0.61
N ASP A 169 -7.57 19.49 -1.78
CA ASP A 169 -8.51 19.50 -2.92
C ASP A 169 -8.92 18.08 -3.36
N ARG A 170 -7.98 17.11 -3.28
CA ARG A 170 -8.26 15.73 -3.63
C ARG A 170 -9.09 15.03 -2.55
N MET A 171 -8.74 15.25 -1.28
CA MET A 171 -9.49 14.67 -0.16
C MET A 171 -10.95 15.15 -0.20
N GLU A 172 -11.19 16.45 -0.29
CA GLU A 172 -12.51 17.04 -0.41
C GLU A 172 -13.26 16.55 -1.66
N GLY A 173 -12.55 16.46 -2.79
CA GLY A 173 -13.11 15.97 -4.04
C GLY A 173 -13.63 14.53 -3.93
N PHE A 174 -12.84 13.61 -3.35
CA PHE A 174 -13.28 12.23 -3.13
C PHE A 174 -14.38 12.13 -2.08
N SER A 175 -14.27 12.88 -0.97
CA SER A 175 -15.30 12.89 0.08
C SER A 175 -16.64 13.33 -0.51
N LYS A 176 -16.66 14.37 -1.33
CA LYS A 176 -17.87 14.84 -2.02
C LYS A 176 -18.37 13.87 -3.08
N LEU A 177 -17.47 13.26 -3.87
CA LEU A 177 -17.86 12.32 -4.94
C LEU A 177 -18.54 11.07 -4.38
N LEU A 178 -18.10 10.62 -3.19
CA LEU A 178 -18.51 9.34 -2.59
C LEU A 178 -19.37 9.50 -1.34
N ASP A 179 -19.83 10.74 -1.03
CA ASP A 179 -20.68 11.07 0.13
C ASP A 179 -20.10 10.52 1.45
N MET A 180 -18.80 10.81 1.69
CA MET A 180 -18.08 10.26 2.83
C MET A 180 -18.32 11.08 4.11
N PRO A 181 -18.41 10.44 5.29
CA PRO A 181 -18.53 11.15 6.55
C PRO A 181 -17.20 11.87 6.92
N GLU A 182 -17.30 12.86 7.82
CA GLU A 182 -16.16 13.74 8.15
C GLU A 182 -14.99 13.04 8.84
N ASN A 183 -15.28 11.94 9.57
CA ASN A 183 -14.25 11.14 10.25
C ASN A 183 -13.45 10.24 9.28
N ILE A 184 -13.85 10.10 8.02
CA ILE A 184 -13.18 9.26 7.04
C ILE A 184 -12.31 10.08 6.11
N ILE A 185 -11.00 9.89 6.19
CA ILE A 185 -10.00 10.60 5.39
C ILE A 185 -9.58 9.74 4.19
N PRO A 186 -9.81 10.19 2.95
CA PRO A 186 -9.27 9.52 1.77
C PRO A 186 -7.75 9.59 1.73
N VAL A 187 -7.06 8.43 1.76
CA VAL A 187 -5.58 8.37 1.78
C VAL A 187 -5.01 8.12 0.39
N GLY A 188 -5.59 7.20 -0.34
CA GLY A 188 -5.12 6.88 -1.69
C GLY A 188 -6.12 6.09 -2.49
N LEU A 189 -6.04 6.21 -3.81
CA LEU A 189 -6.84 5.43 -4.74
C LEU A 189 -5.97 4.36 -5.39
N VAL A 190 -6.34 3.10 -5.20
CA VAL A 190 -5.78 1.96 -5.93
C VAL A 190 -6.66 1.67 -7.13
N VAL A 191 -6.15 1.94 -8.33
CA VAL A 191 -6.81 1.56 -9.58
C VAL A 191 -6.30 0.18 -9.99
N LEU A 192 -7.20 -0.75 -10.32
CA LEU A 192 -6.85 -2.14 -10.60
C LEU A 192 -7.68 -2.75 -11.74
N GLY A 193 -7.13 -3.80 -12.36
CA GLY A 193 -7.75 -4.55 -13.44
C GLY A 193 -6.78 -5.53 -14.09
N HIS A 194 -7.22 -6.25 -15.11
CA HIS A 194 -6.35 -7.13 -15.88
C HIS A 194 -5.39 -6.28 -16.73
N PRO A 195 -4.05 -6.48 -16.61
CA PRO A 195 -3.07 -5.63 -17.30
C PRO A 195 -3.19 -5.78 -18.83
N ALA A 196 -3.21 -4.67 -19.56
CA ALA A 196 -3.23 -4.69 -21.03
C ALA A 196 -1.94 -5.27 -21.62
N ILE A 197 -0.83 -5.16 -20.88
CA ILE A 197 0.45 -5.77 -21.24
C ILE A 197 0.84 -6.69 -20.10
N PRO A 198 0.60 -8.00 -20.22
CA PRO A 198 0.97 -8.97 -19.19
C PRO A 198 2.49 -9.19 -19.13
N GLY A 199 2.92 -9.88 -18.09
CA GLY A 199 4.30 -10.30 -17.87
C GLY A 199 4.95 -9.69 -16.65
N LEU A 200 5.95 -10.40 -16.13
CA LEU A 200 6.73 -9.99 -14.97
C LEU A 200 7.91 -9.11 -15.41
N ARG A 201 8.24 -8.12 -14.60
CA ARG A 201 9.40 -7.24 -14.80
C ARG A 201 10.10 -7.04 -13.48
N THR A 202 11.40 -7.23 -13.44
CA THR A 202 12.25 -6.92 -12.30
C THR A 202 12.64 -5.43 -12.27
N ALA A 203 13.03 -4.92 -11.11
CA ALA A 203 13.51 -3.54 -10.92
C ALA A 203 14.82 -3.54 -10.13
N GLU A 204 15.81 -4.23 -10.65
CA GLU A 204 17.15 -4.35 -10.06
C GLU A 204 17.79 -3.00 -9.77
N ASP A 205 17.50 -1.98 -10.60
CA ASP A 205 17.96 -0.61 -10.44
C ASP A 205 17.40 0.12 -9.20
N ARG A 206 16.36 -0.45 -8.56
CA ARG A 206 15.75 0.12 -7.34
C ARG A 206 16.47 -0.25 -6.06
N VAL A 207 17.28 -1.31 -6.08
CA VAL A 207 18.05 -1.73 -4.90
C VAL A 207 19.26 -0.82 -4.77
N LYS A 208 19.33 -0.08 -3.67
CA LYS A 208 20.35 0.93 -3.38
C LYS A 208 21.06 0.60 -2.06
N PRO A 209 22.15 -0.19 -2.10
CA PRO A 209 22.89 -0.55 -0.89
C PRO A 209 23.38 0.67 -0.09
N GLU A 210 23.64 1.78 -0.76
CA GLU A 210 24.03 3.06 -0.15
C GLU A 210 22.96 3.67 0.76
N ASN A 211 21.70 3.27 0.62
CA ASN A 211 20.61 3.72 1.50
C ASN A 211 20.52 2.89 2.79
N VAL A 212 21.39 1.87 2.96
CA VAL A 212 21.42 1.00 4.14
C VAL A 212 22.59 1.39 5.02
N HIS A 213 22.30 1.88 6.22
CA HIS A 213 23.26 2.28 7.22
C HIS A 213 23.32 1.23 8.33
N TRP A 214 24.52 0.91 8.82
CA TRP A 214 24.74 -0.14 9.80
C TRP A 214 25.11 0.50 11.16
N GLU A 215 24.41 0.11 12.23
CA GLU A 215 24.57 0.55 13.61
C GLU A 215 24.33 2.06 13.83
N ASN A 216 24.71 2.92 12.89
CA ASN A 216 24.48 4.37 12.93
C ASN A 216 24.42 4.95 11.52
N TRP A 217 24.02 6.22 11.39
CA TRP A 217 23.83 6.85 10.07
C TRP A 217 25.08 6.84 9.18
N ALA A 218 26.29 6.93 9.75
CA ALA A 218 27.55 6.88 9.01
C ALA A 218 28.10 5.45 8.84
N GLY A 219 27.46 4.46 9.45
CA GLY A 219 27.91 3.07 9.49
C GLY A 219 27.81 2.39 8.13
N LYS A 220 28.82 1.58 7.81
CA LYS A 220 28.87 0.72 6.62
C LYS A 220 28.90 -0.74 7.04
N ARG A 221 28.45 -1.63 6.18
CA ARG A 221 28.55 -3.07 6.39
C ARG A 221 30.05 -3.46 6.47
N LYS A 222 30.38 -4.21 7.52
CA LYS A 222 31.74 -4.77 7.71
C LYS A 222 31.94 -5.95 6.78
#